data_19e33b8ec4dd0b06a449d0740ad2b5f9
#
_entry.id   19e33b8ec4dd0b06a449d0740ad2b5f9
#
_cell.length_a   1.000
_cell.length_b   1.000
_cell.length_c   1.000
_cell.angle_alpha   90.00
_cell.angle_beta   90.00
_cell.angle_gamma   90.00
#
_symmetry.space_group_name_H-M   'P 1'
#
loop_
_entity.id
_entity.type
_entity.pdbx_description
1 polymer ?
#
loop_
_entity_poly.entity_id
_entity_poly.type
_entity_poly.pdbx_seq_one_letter_code
_entity_poly.pdbx_strand_id
1 'polypeptide(L)'
;AVRYCHVRGVKVYVTMNTILYEPEIEAAKDQIRFLYDHDVDALLIQDFGLFHYVRTCFPDFEVHCSTQMHIHNIAGIEYMKTQGVKRVVLARETPIELVEKACKSGMDIEVFAYGAICISYSGQCQFSVVTKQRSANRGMCAQCCRMKYYKEDGSKFEEGEYILSPKDLNVID
;
A
#
# COMPACT_ATOMS: atom_id res chain seq x y z
N ALA A 1 -20.82 6.04 -7.63
CA ALA A 1 -19.76 5.17 -8.19
C ALA A 1 -20.03 3.71 -7.85
N VAL A 2 -20.21 3.31 -6.57
CA VAL A 2 -20.36 1.90 -6.12
C VAL A 2 -21.50 1.19 -6.87
N ARG A 3 -22.73 1.71 -6.79
CA ARG A 3 -23.88 1.13 -7.50
C ARG A 3 -23.65 0.98 -9.02
N TYR A 4 -22.96 1.91 -9.64
CA TYR A 4 -22.62 1.82 -11.08
C TYR A 4 -21.70 0.64 -11.38
N CYS A 5 -20.74 0.36 -10.49
CA CYS A 5 -19.84 -0.78 -10.60
C CYS A 5 -20.57 -2.09 -10.33
N HIS A 6 -21.37 -2.16 -9.27
CA HIS A 6 -22.05 -3.37 -8.84
C HIS A 6 -23.03 -3.91 -9.89
N VAL A 7 -23.82 -3.04 -10.55
CA VAL A 7 -24.73 -3.49 -11.63
C VAL A 7 -23.99 -4.04 -12.85
N ARG A 8 -22.65 -3.93 -12.89
CA ARG A 8 -21.75 -4.49 -13.91
C ARG A 8 -20.90 -5.63 -13.39
N GLY A 9 -21.18 -6.12 -12.17
CA GLY A 9 -20.42 -7.19 -11.52
C GLY A 9 -19.01 -6.78 -11.10
N VAL A 10 -18.72 -5.48 -10.95
CA VAL A 10 -17.40 -4.96 -10.57
C VAL A 10 -17.42 -4.55 -9.10
N LYS A 11 -16.50 -5.09 -8.32
CA LYS A 11 -16.27 -4.72 -6.92
C LYS A 11 -15.54 -3.36 -6.81
N VAL A 12 -15.80 -2.66 -5.72
CA VAL A 12 -15.18 -1.37 -5.40
C VAL A 12 -14.39 -1.47 -4.11
N TYR A 13 -13.08 -1.28 -4.19
CA TYR A 13 -12.19 -1.24 -3.05
C TYR A 13 -11.70 0.17 -2.81
N VAL A 14 -11.74 0.64 -1.57
CA VAL A 14 -11.30 2.00 -1.21
C VAL A 14 -10.00 1.94 -0.42
N THR A 15 -9.02 2.71 -0.88
CA THR A 15 -7.74 2.82 -0.19
C THR A 15 -7.81 3.83 0.94
N MET A 16 -7.63 3.34 2.18
CA MET A 16 -7.41 4.12 3.39
C MET A 16 -6.02 3.75 3.95
N ASN A 17 -5.03 3.81 3.08
CA ASN A 17 -3.71 3.22 3.25
C ASN A 17 -2.62 4.26 3.58
N THR A 18 -2.97 5.26 4.36
CA THR A 18 -2.04 6.24 4.92
C THR A 18 -1.98 6.14 6.44
N ILE A 19 -0.84 6.50 7.03
CA ILE A 19 -0.72 6.67 8.47
C ILE A 19 -1.50 7.92 8.89
N LEU A 20 -2.27 7.84 9.97
CA LEU A 20 -3.08 8.92 10.49
C LEU A 20 -2.45 9.59 11.71
N TYR A 21 -2.64 10.90 11.83
CA TYR A 21 -2.40 11.62 13.08
C TYR A 21 -3.64 11.60 13.96
N GLU A 22 -3.46 11.73 15.26
CA GLU A 22 -4.55 11.67 16.24
C GLU A 22 -5.76 12.56 15.89
N PRO A 23 -5.60 13.82 15.44
CA PRO A 23 -6.73 14.67 15.06
C PRO A 23 -7.54 14.20 13.85
N GLU A 24 -6.99 13.26 13.06
CA GLU A 24 -7.62 12.76 11.82
C GLU A 24 -8.46 11.49 12.04
N ILE A 25 -8.27 10.84 13.19
CA ILE A 25 -8.87 9.53 13.48
C ILE A 25 -10.40 9.58 13.43
N GLU A 26 -11.02 10.58 14.04
CA GLU A 26 -12.49 10.67 14.04
C GLU A 26 -13.06 10.89 12.63
N ALA A 27 -12.44 11.76 11.84
CA ALA A 27 -12.86 11.96 10.44
C ALA A 27 -12.69 10.69 9.59
N ALA A 28 -11.63 9.92 9.83
CA ALA A 28 -11.43 8.63 9.17
C ALA A 28 -12.47 7.59 9.58
N LYS A 29 -12.86 7.55 10.86
CA LYS A 29 -13.95 6.69 11.33
C LYS A 29 -15.29 7.05 10.70
N ASP A 30 -15.61 8.34 10.58
CA ASP A 30 -16.82 8.81 9.90
C ASP A 30 -16.82 8.42 8.42
N GLN A 31 -15.66 8.51 7.76
CA GLN A 31 -15.51 8.05 6.38
C GLN A 31 -15.72 6.54 6.25
N ILE A 32 -15.23 5.72 7.18
CA ILE A 32 -15.47 4.28 7.18
C ILE A 32 -16.96 3.97 7.32
N ARG A 33 -17.66 4.61 8.25
CA ARG A 33 -19.12 4.46 8.40
C ARG A 33 -19.83 4.77 7.08
N PHE A 34 -19.48 5.90 6.47
CA PHE A 34 -20.05 6.30 5.18
C PHE A 34 -19.78 5.26 4.09
N LEU A 35 -18.56 4.73 3.99
CA LEU A 35 -18.21 3.72 2.98
C LEU A 35 -18.96 2.40 3.20
N TYR A 36 -19.10 1.98 4.46
CA TYR A 36 -19.87 0.81 4.84
C TYR A 36 -21.35 0.95 4.47
N ASP A 37 -21.98 2.08 4.81
CA ASP A 37 -23.40 2.38 4.51
C ASP A 37 -23.66 2.51 2.99
N HIS A 38 -22.61 2.61 2.18
CA HIS A 38 -22.72 2.74 0.72
C HIS A 38 -22.22 1.49 -0.03
N ASP A 39 -22.21 0.33 0.65
CA ASP A 39 -21.88 -0.97 0.08
C ASP A 39 -20.50 -1.04 -0.61
N VAL A 40 -19.49 -0.36 -0.09
CA VAL A 40 -18.11 -0.56 -0.54
C VAL A 40 -17.66 -1.98 -0.19
N ASP A 41 -17.09 -2.71 -1.13
CA ASP A 41 -16.79 -4.15 -0.96
C ASP A 41 -15.61 -4.40 -0.01
N ALA A 42 -14.57 -3.56 -0.03
CA ALA A 42 -13.42 -3.72 0.85
C ALA A 42 -12.65 -2.41 1.08
N LEU A 43 -11.92 -2.37 2.19
CA LEU A 43 -10.96 -1.31 2.52
C LEU A 43 -9.53 -1.82 2.45
N LEU A 44 -8.64 -1.08 1.79
CA LEU A 44 -7.19 -1.30 1.88
C LEU A 44 -6.64 -0.40 3.00
N ILE A 45 -6.11 -0.99 4.06
CA ILE A 45 -5.72 -0.26 5.27
C ILE A 45 -4.21 -0.41 5.53
N GLN A 46 -3.59 0.66 6.04
CA GLN A 46 -2.21 0.66 6.55
C GLN A 46 -2.18 0.92 8.07
N ASP A 47 -2.96 1.88 8.55
CA ASP A 47 -2.95 2.31 9.95
C ASP A 47 -3.55 1.23 10.87
N PHE A 48 -2.80 0.81 11.89
CA PHE A 48 -3.23 -0.25 12.82
C PHE A 48 -4.39 0.19 13.72
N GLY A 49 -4.47 1.48 14.10
CA GLY A 49 -5.58 2.00 14.89
C GLY A 49 -6.88 1.94 14.11
N LEU A 50 -6.82 2.35 12.83
CA LEU A 50 -7.95 2.28 11.92
C LEU A 50 -8.35 0.83 11.62
N PHE A 51 -7.36 -0.06 11.43
CA PHE A 51 -7.58 -1.48 11.25
C PHE A 51 -8.34 -2.09 12.45
N HIS A 52 -7.87 -1.80 13.67
CA HIS A 52 -8.54 -2.25 14.89
C HIS A 52 -9.98 -1.74 14.98
N TYR A 53 -10.21 -0.48 14.66
CA TYR A 53 -11.55 0.12 14.65
C TYR A 53 -12.49 -0.63 13.69
N VAL A 54 -12.06 -0.87 12.44
CA VAL A 54 -12.89 -1.60 11.47
C VAL A 54 -13.19 -3.01 11.95
N ARG A 55 -12.17 -3.74 12.43
CA ARG A 55 -12.38 -5.13 12.91
C ARG A 55 -13.29 -5.22 14.13
N THR A 56 -13.36 -4.17 14.94
CA THR A 56 -14.18 -4.12 16.15
C THR A 56 -15.62 -3.68 15.86
N CYS A 57 -15.79 -2.64 15.04
CA CYS A 57 -17.09 -2.01 14.80
C CYS A 57 -17.83 -2.56 13.57
N PHE A 58 -17.08 -3.10 12.59
CA PHE A 58 -17.60 -3.61 11.32
C PHE A 58 -16.94 -4.96 10.99
N PRO A 59 -17.19 -6.01 11.77
CA PRO A 59 -16.48 -7.30 11.65
C PRO A 59 -16.70 -8.01 10.31
N ASP A 60 -17.78 -7.70 9.62
CA ASP A 60 -18.16 -8.19 8.30
C ASP A 60 -17.60 -7.35 7.14
N PHE A 61 -17.08 -6.13 7.40
CA PHE A 61 -16.48 -5.32 6.36
C PHE A 61 -15.13 -5.92 5.94
N GLU A 62 -15.00 -6.26 4.67
CA GLU A 62 -13.79 -6.88 4.13
C GLU A 62 -12.59 -5.93 4.22
N VAL A 63 -11.49 -6.41 4.79
CA VAL A 63 -10.24 -5.64 4.92
C VAL A 63 -9.12 -6.33 4.17
N HIS A 64 -8.40 -5.54 3.38
CA HIS A 64 -7.15 -5.90 2.72
C HIS A 64 -5.98 -5.17 3.36
N CYS A 65 -4.88 -5.87 3.63
CA CYS A 65 -3.63 -5.24 4.04
C CYS A 65 -3.03 -4.49 2.86
N SER A 66 -2.82 -3.18 3.01
CA SER A 66 -2.04 -2.43 2.02
C SER A 66 -0.59 -2.91 1.96
N THR A 67 0.05 -2.81 0.80
CA THR A 67 1.50 -3.01 0.65
C THR A 67 2.31 -2.14 1.62
N GLN A 68 1.76 -1.01 2.05
CA GLN A 68 2.36 -0.10 3.02
C GLN A 68 2.45 -0.67 4.45
N MET A 69 1.74 -1.76 4.76
CA MET A 69 1.93 -2.52 6.01
C MET A 69 3.20 -3.37 6.01
N HIS A 70 3.91 -3.43 4.90
CA HIS A 70 5.21 -4.10 4.77
C HIS A 70 5.16 -5.59 5.09
N ILE A 71 4.09 -6.29 4.71
CA ILE A 71 3.98 -7.74 4.88
C ILE A 71 4.79 -8.43 3.78
N HIS A 72 5.83 -9.18 4.17
CA HIS A 72 6.80 -9.78 3.25
C HIS A 72 7.28 -11.17 3.66
N ASN A 73 6.61 -11.82 4.62
CA ASN A 73 6.94 -13.17 5.07
C ASN A 73 5.69 -13.95 5.49
N ILE A 74 5.82 -15.28 5.55
CA ILE A 74 4.69 -16.16 5.87
C ILE A 74 4.15 -15.92 7.27
N ALA A 75 5.00 -15.65 8.26
CA ALA A 75 4.55 -15.39 9.62
C ALA A 75 3.65 -14.14 9.69
N GLY A 76 3.99 -13.07 8.94
CA GLY A 76 3.15 -11.88 8.82
C GLY A 76 1.81 -12.18 8.15
N ILE A 77 1.80 -12.99 7.09
CA ILE A 77 0.58 -13.42 6.39
C ILE A 77 -0.31 -14.22 7.34
N GLU A 78 0.23 -15.21 8.03
CA GLU A 78 -0.53 -16.03 8.99
C GLU A 78 -1.08 -15.18 10.15
N TYR A 79 -0.30 -14.22 10.65
CA TYR A 79 -0.79 -13.29 11.65
C TYR A 79 -1.99 -12.48 11.13
N MET A 80 -1.90 -11.89 9.94
CA MET A 80 -3.01 -11.13 9.36
C MET A 80 -4.25 -12.00 9.11
N LYS A 81 -4.06 -13.27 8.79
CA LYS A 81 -5.13 -14.25 8.67
C LYS A 81 -5.88 -14.43 9.99
N THR A 82 -5.15 -14.53 11.12
CA THR A 82 -5.79 -14.61 12.46
C THR A 82 -6.54 -13.34 12.84
N GLN A 83 -6.18 -12.20 12.26
CA GLN A 83 -6.88 -10.92 12.45
C GLN A 83 -8.10 -10.76 11.53
N GLY A 84 -8.46 -11.77 10.75
CA GLY A 84 -9.62 -11.75 9.86
C GLY A 84 -9.42 -10.90 8.60
N VAL A 85 -8.18 -10.65 8.20
CA VAL A 85 -7.86 -10.02 6.91
C VAL A 85 -8.21 -10.98 5.78
N LYS A 86 -8.80 -10.47 4.71
CA LYS A 86 -9.19 -11.27 3.55
C LYS A 86 -8.09 -11.37 2.50
N ARG A 87 -7.37 -10.26 2.27
CA ARG A 87 -6.30 -10.17 1.26
C ARG A 87 -5.08 -9.45 1.81
N VAL A 88 -3.90 -9.90 1.41
CA VAL A 88 -2.64 -9.21 1.69
C VAL A 88 -2.02 -8.76 0.37
N VAL A 89 -1.83 -7.44 0.23
CA VAL A 89 -0.97 -6.89 -0.82
C VAL A 89 0.46 -6.95 -0.31
N LEU A 90 1.25 -7.88 -0.84
CA LEU A 90 2.63 -8.09 -0.38
C LEU A 90 3.51 -6.85 -0.60
N ALA A 91 4.52 -6.72 0.24
CA ALA A 91 5.57 -5.75 0.03
C ALA A 91 6.27 -6.01 -1.31
N ARG A 92 6.61 -4.94 -2.04
CA ARG A 92 7.20 -5.02 -3.40
C ARG A 92 8.54 -5.73 -3.44
N GLU A 93 9.26 -5.72 -2.34
CA GLU A 93 10.57 -6.36 -2.15
C GLU A 93 10.48 -7.87 -1.83
N THR A 94 9.28 -8.45 -1.85
CA THR A 94 9.08 -9.88 -1.56
C THR A 94 9.63 -10.73 -2.71
N PRO A 95 10.55 -11.68 -2.45
CA PRO A 95 11.09 -12.57 -3.47
C PRO A 95 10.02 -13.48 -4.08
N ILE A 96 10.17 -13.85 -5.36
CA ILE A 96 9.18 -14.65 -6.08
C ILE A 96 8.94 -16.04 -5.43
N GLU A 97 9.98 -16.67 -4.89
CA GLU A 97 9.88 -17.95 -4.21
C GLU A 97 9.01 -17.85 -2.94
N LEU A 98 8.96 -16.67 -2.34
CA LEU A 98 8.10 -16.42 -1.19
C LEU A 98 6.67 -16.10 -1.62
N VAL A 99 6.48 -15.42 -2.76
CA VAL A 99 5.15 -15.21 -3.36
C VAL A 99 4.48 -16.56 -3.64
N GLU A 100 5.20 -17.52 -4.22
CA GLU A 100 4.70 -18.89 -4.44
C GLU A 100 4.25 -19.58 -3.15
N LYS A 101 5.04 -19.44 -2.07
CA LYS A 101 4.67 -19.98 -0.75
C LYS A 101 3.46 -19.26 -0.16
N ALA A 102 3.40 -17.93 -0.32
CA ALA A 102 2.30 -17.12 0.15
C ALA A 102 0.97 -17.52 -0.52
N CYS A 103 0.97 -17.78 -1.82
CA CYS A 103 -0.21 -18.24 -2.55
C CYS A 103 -0.72 -19.61 -2.04
N LYS A 104 0.17 -20.45 -1.50
CA LYS A 104 -0.18 -21.76 -0.90
C LYS A 104 -0.70 -21.66 0.54
N SER A 105 -0.62 -20.50 1.19
CA SER A 105 -1.07 -20.29 2.58
C SER A 105 -2.60 -20.31 2.75
N GLY A 106 -3.34 -20.21 1.65
CA GLY A 106 -4.80 -20.05 1.65
C GLY A 106 -5.27 -18.62 1.95
N MET A 107 -4.35 -17.65 2.00
CA MET A 107 -4.64 -16.22 1.98
C MET A 107 -4.80 -15.76 0.54
N ASP A 108 -5.70 -14.81 0.28
CA ASP A 108 -5.76 -14.11 -1.00
C ASP A 108 -4.56 -13.16 -1.09
N ILE A 109 -3.70 -13.36 -2.08
CA ILE A 109 -2.43 -12.63 -2.24
C ILE A 109 -2.51 -11.73 -3.47
N GLU A 110 -2.10 -10.48 -3.28
CA GLU A 110 -1.97 -9.49 -4.35
C GLU A 110 -0.52 -9.02 -4.44
N VAL A 111 0.00 -8.87 -5.67
CA VAL A 111 1.36 -8.39 -5.94
C VAL A 111 1.36 -7.36 -7.06
N PHE A 112 2.35 -6.47 -7.06
CA PHE A 112 2.61 -5.59 -8.19
C PHE A 112 3.32 -6.37 -9.30
N ALA A 113 2.73 -6.43 -10.48
CA ALA A 113 3.27 -7.17 -11.62
C ALA A 113 3.80 -6.26 -12.72
N TYR A 114 3.30 -5.03 -12.85
CA TYR A 114 3.67 -4.09 -13.90
C TYR A 114 3.62 -2.63 -13.43
N GLY A 115 4.53 -1.81 -13.93
CA GLY A 115 4.55 -0.35 -13.77
C GLY A 115 5.71 0.17 -12.94
N ALA A 116 5.60 1.44 -12.54
CA ALA A 116 6.64 2.15 -11.81
C ALA A 116 6.84 1.56 -10.41
N ILE A 117 8.04 1.06 -10.13
CA ILE A 117 8.39 0.51 -8.81
C ILE A 117 9.01 1.60 -7.93
N CYS A 118 8.69 1.57 -6.63
CA CYS A 118 9.32 2.43 -5.64
C CYS A 118 10.69 1.88 -5.25
N ILE A 119 11.70 2.75 -5.14
CA ILE A 119 13.06 2.36 -4.71
C ILE A 119 13.12 1.99 -3.22
N SER A 120 12.23 2.56 -2.41
CA SER A 120 12.22 2.35 -0.96
C SER A 120 11.45 1.09 -0.58
N TYR A 121 11.79 0.53 0.58
CA TYR A 121 10.95 -0.47 1.23
C TYR A 121 9.51 0.02 1.38
N SER A 122 8.57 -0.88 1.20
CA SER A 122 7.14 -0.59 1.27
C SER A 122 6.77 0.06 2.62
N GLY A 123 6.13 1.24 2.58
CA GLY A 123 5.72 1.98 3.78
C GLY A 123 6.83 2.66 4.60
N GLN A 124 8.10 2.60 4.19
CA GLN A 124 9.25 3.05 5.01
C GLN A 124 9.97 4.32 4.47
N CYS A 125 9.47 4.94 3.40
CA CYS A 125 10.15 6.05 2.78
C CYS A 125 10.08 7.35 3.59
N GLN A 126 11.24 7.92 3.92
CA GLN A 126 11.39 9.23 4.54
C GLN A 126 11.94 10.31 3.59
N PHE A 127 12.28 9.94 2.35
CA PHE A 127 13.00 10.83 1.44
C PHE A 127 12.23 12.13 1.14
N SER A 128 10.95 12.04 0.85
CA SER A 128 10.10 13.23 0.60
C SER A 128 9.94 14.12 1.85
N VAL A 129 9.93 13.52 3.06
CA VAL A 129 9.86 14.30 4.32
C VAL A 129 11.10 15.14 4.47
N VAL A 130 12.29 14.51 4.35
CA VAL A 130 13.58 15.18 4.56
C VAL A 130 13.83 16.27 3.52
N THR A 131 13.51 16.00 2.25
CA THR A 131 13.88 16.90 1.14
C THR A 131 12.81 17.93 0.80
N LYS A 132 11.54 17.65 1.03
CA LYS A 132 10.39 18.46 0.59
C LYS A 132 9.34 18.71 1.68
N GLN A 133 9.56 18.25 2.91
CA GLN A 133 8.61 18.35 4.02
C GLN A 133 7.23 17.72 3.67
N ARG A 134 7.22 16.68 2.83
CA ARG A 134 6.01 15.98 2.37
C ARG A 134 6.13 14.49 2.71
N SER A 135 5.20 13.98 3.51
CA SER A 135 5.22 12.57 3.92
C SER A 135 4.71 11.65 2.81
N ALA A 136 5.61 10.82 2.26
CA ALA A 136 5.24 9.80 1.28
C ALA A 136 4.29 8.76 1.87
N ASN A 137 4.47 8.39 3.14
CA ASN A 137 3.63 7.43 3.87
C ASN A 137 2.23 7.97 4.19
N ARG A 138 1.99 9.25 3.89
CA ARG A 138 0.71 9.93 4.03
C ARG A 138 0.13 10.38 2.68
N GLY A 139 0.49 9.71 1.59
CA GLY A 139 -0.01 9.98 0.25
C GLY A 139 0.60 11.22 -0.43
N MET A 140 1.60 11.89 0.19
CA MET A 140 2.19 13.12 -0.33
C MET A 140 3.60 12.91 -0.93
N CYS A 141 3.84 11.78 -1.57
CA CYS A 141 5.12 11.50 -2.20
C CYS A 141 5.49 12.57 -3.25
N ALA A 142 6.66 13.21 -3.08
CA ALA A 142 7.18 14.19 -4.03
C ALA A 142 8.01 13.56 -5.16
N GLN A 143 8.12 12.23 -5.19
CA GLN A 143 8.89 11.45 -6.18
C GLN A 143 10.35 11.91 -6.32
N CYS A 144 10.98 12.28 -5.22
CA CYS A 144 12.37 12.77 -5.22
C CYS A 144 13.33 11.76 -5.86
N CYS A 145 13.12 10.45 -5.69
CA CYS A 145 13.90 9.40 -6.35
C CYS A 145 13.80 9.39 -7.88
N ARG A 146 12.83 10.07 -8.48
CA ARG A 146 12.62 10.20 -9.94
C ARG A 146 13.19 11.50 -10.51
N MET A 147 13.85 12.33 -9.67
CA MET A 147 14.48 13.58 -10.10
C MET A 147 15.87 13.33 -10.66
N LYS A 148 16.38 14.32 -11.40
CA LYS A 148 17.78 14.36 -11.85
C LYS A 148 18.69 14.73 -10.69
N TYR A 149 19.82 14.06 -10.61
CA TYR A 149 20.88 14.33 -9.63
C TYR A 149 22.21 14.58 -10.35
N TYR A 150 23.01 15.45 -9.77
CA TYR A 150 24.31 15.85 -10.25
C TYR A 150 25.31 15.82 -9.10
N LYS A 151 26.60 15.67 -9.41
CA LYS A 151 27.68 15.84 -8.43
C LYS A 151 27.74 17.28 -7.97
N GLU A 152 28.48 17.55 -6.90
CA GLU A 152 28.64 18.90 -6.31
C GLU A 152 29.23 19.90 -7.31
N ASP A 153 30.09 19.43 -8.20
CA ASP A 153 30.72 20.24 -9.29
C ASP A 153 29.78 20.45 -10.50
N GLY A 154 28.54 19.97 -10.44
CA GLY A 154 27.55 20.06 -11.53
C GLY A 154 27.71 18.99 -12.61
N SER A 155 28.70 18.11 -12.52
CA SER A 155 28.87 17.02 -13.49
C SER A 155 27.88 15.90 -13.26
N LYS A 156 27.65 15.05 -14.30
CA LYS A 156 26.79 13.87 -14.20
C LYS A 156 27.52 12.72 -13.51
N PHE A 157 26.75 11.83 -12.89
CA PHE A 157 27.24 10.53 -12.45
C PHE A 157 27.50 9.62 -13.67
N GLU A 158 28.33 8.59 -13.51
CA GLU A 158 28.63 7.62 -14.57
C GLU A 158 27.36 6.88 -15.01
N GLU A 159 26.44 6.58 -14.06
CA GLU A 159 25.16 5.94 -14.28
C GLU A 159 24.10 6.88 -14.89
N GLY A 160 24.42 8.16 -15.09
CA GLY A 160 23.56 9.19 -15.66
C GLY A 160 22.93 10.12 -14.61
N GLU A 161 21.82 10.77 -14.97
CA GLU A 161 21.18 11.79 -14.14
C GLU A 161 20.12 11.22 -13.19
N TYR A 162 19.56 10.04 -13.47
CA TYR A 162 18.45 9.44 -12.72
C TYR A 162 18.89 8.28 -11.82
N ILE A 163 19.95 8.50 -11.05
CA ILE A 163 20.66 7.47 -10.26
C ILE A 163 19.80 6.74 -9.22
N LEU A 164 18.70 7.34 -8.77
CA LEU A 164 17.80 6.76 -7.78
C LEU A 164 16.50 6.23 -8.41
N SER A 165 16.33 6.35 -9.72
CA SER A 165 15.11 5.89 -10.39
C SER A 165 15.28 4.42 -10.83
N PRO A 166 14.63 3.47 -10.19
CA PRO A 166 14.65 2.09 -10.68
C PRO A 166 13.96 2.00 -12.04
N LYS A 167 14.27 0.94 -12.79
CA LYS A 167 13.50 0.59 -13.98
C LYS A 167 12.09 0.18 -13.58
N ASP A 168 11.14 0.34 -14.48
CA ASP A 168 9.79 -0.11 -14.25
C ASP A 168 9.75 -1.66 -14.18
N LEU A 169 8.86 -2.15 -13.34
CA LEU A 169 8.63 -3.58 -13.17
C LEU A 169 7.85 -4.12 -14.37
N ASN A 170 8.27 -5.27 -14.88
CA ASN A 170 7.47 -6.13 -15.76
C ASN A 170 7.75 -7.58 -15.41
N VAL A 171 6.78 -8.26 -14.85
CA VAL A 171 6.83 -9.70 -14.46
C VAL A 171 5.60 -10.44 -14.97
N ILE A 172 5.03 -9.98 -16.09
CA ILE A 172 3.82 -10.57 -16.68
C ILE A 172 4.17 -11.67 -17.69
N ASP A 173 5.42 -11.71 -18.17
CA ASP A 173 5.91 -12.68 -19.14
C ASP A 173 6.23 -14.04 -18.55
#